data_920586fbb4e5e91e3c1161ac327a2f77
#
_entry.id   920586fbb4e5e91e3c1161ac327a2f77
#
_cell.length_a   1.000
_cell.length_b   1.000
_cell.length_c   1.000
_cell.angle_alpha   90.00
_cell.angle_beta   90.00
_cell.angle_gamma   90.00
#
_symmetry.space_group_name_H-M   'P 1'
#
loop_
_entity.id
_entity.type
_entity.pdbx_description
1 polymer ?
#
loop_
_entity_poly.entity_id
_entity_poly.type
_entity_poly.pdbx_seq_one_letter_code
_entity_poly.pdbx_strand_id
1 'polypeptide(L)'
;VGMTYKKNLNDMTLEELWELFPIVLTPHDPLWAVRAREEIASLSALLADYKPIINHIGSTAIPDIHAKPIIDILVEVSPNADWLPIKTLMEDNGYLCMSARQSRVSFNKGYTPEGYADKVFHIHFHRAGDNDEILFRDYLAANPLLAKEYEKLKLSLLPAYKNNRDGYTEAKTEFVRHVIALAKQQQR
;
A
#
# COMPACT_ATOMS: atom_id res chain seq x y z
N VAL A 1 12.58 -21.95 -32.08
CA VAL A 1 11.68 -21.50 -31.03
C VAL A 1 12.56 -20.85 -29.97
N GLY A 2 12.71 -19.50 -30.04
CA GLY A 2 13.56 -18.77 -29.11
C GLY A 2 12.92 -18.77 -27.73
N MET A 3 13.59 -19.33 -26.72
CA MET A 3 13.29 -19.06 -25.33
C MET A 3 13.60 -17.58 -25.08
N THR A 4 12.58 -16.75 -24.99
CA THR A 4 12.69 -15.40 -24.45
C THR A 4 12.99 -15.55 -22.97
N TYR A 5 14.25 -15.37 -22.58
CA TYR A 5 14.61 -15.25 -21.16
C TYR A 5 13.89 -14.01 -20.62
N LYS A 6 12.90 -14.23 -19.77
CA LYS A 6 12.26 -13.12 -19.03
C LYS A 6 13.27 -12.56 -18.05
N LYS A 7 13.42 -11.22 -18.06
CA LYS A 7 14.25 -10.50 -17.09
C LYS A 7 13.70 -10.69 -15.68
N ASN A 8 14.58 -10.82 -14.69
CA ASN A 8 14.16 -10.65 -13.30
C ASN A 8 13.73 -9.21 -13.04
N LEU A 9 12.85 -9.00 -12.06
CA LEU A 9 12.37 -7.65 -11.72
C LEU A 9 13.52 -6.69 -11.39
N ASN A 10 14.57 -7.17 -10.74
CA ASN A 10 15.76 -6.38 -10.39
C ASN A 10 16.60 -5.95 -11.60
N ASP A 11 16.43 -6.59 -12.74
CA ASP A 11 17.16 -6.31 -13.98
C ASP A 11 16.36 -5.44 -14.95
N MET A 12 15.13 -5.06 -14.57
CA MET A 12 14.24 -4.23 -15.38
C MET A 12 14.50 -2.75 -15.14
N THR A 13 14.37 -1.93 -16.21
CA THR A 13 14.36 -0.48 -16.08
C THR A 13 13.07 -0.01 -15.40
N LEU A 14 13.04 1.23 -14.94
CA LEU A 14 11.86 1.82 -14.34
C LEU A 14 10.68 1.86 -15.33
N GLU A 15 10.95 2.18 -16.58
CA GLU A 15 9.94 2.16 -17.66
C GLU A 15 9.39 0.76 -17.91
N GLU A 16 10.24 -0.26 -17.96
CA GLU A 16 9.82 -1.67 -18.09
C GLU A 16 8.94 -2.10 -16.92
N LEU A 17 9.29 -1.70 -15.68
CA LEU A 17 8.49 -1.97 -14.49
C LEU A 17 7.13 -1.26 -14.53
N TRP A 18 7.08 -0.01 -14.96
CA TRP A 18 5.82 0.73 -15.06
C TRP A 18 4.90 0.19 -16.17
N GLU A 19 5.44 -0.33 -17.26
CA GLU A 19 4.66 -1.03 -18.27
C GLU A 19 4.12 -2.37 -17.78
N LEU A 20 4.93 -3.12 -17.02
CA LEU A 20 4.54 -4.41 -16.46
C LEU A 20 3.50 -4.27 -15.34
N PHE A 21 3.57 -3.17 -14.59
CA PHE A 21 2.72 -2.88 -13.44
C PHE A 21 1.95 -1.55 -13.60
N PRO A 22 1.09 -1.43 -14.62
CA PRO A 22 0.33 -0.20 -14.84
C PRO A 22 -0.64 0.08 -13.69
N ILE A 23 -1.01 1.35 -13.53
CA ILE A 23 -2.07 1.73 -12.60
C ILE A 23 -3.41 1.32 -13.21
N VAL A 24 -4.12 0.44 -12.53
CA VAL A 24 -5.49 0.03 -12.85
C VAL A 24 -6.39 0.40 -11.67
N LEU A 25 -7.49 1.10 -11.94
CA LEU A 25 -8.51 1.42 -10.95
C LEU A 25 -9.76 0.59 -11.23
N THR A 26 -10.18 -0.20 -10.26
CA THR A 26 -11.36 -1.05 -10.32
C THR A 26 -12.41 -0.60 -9.28
N PRO A 27 -13.71 -0.88 -9.50
CA PRO A 27 -14.73 -0.68 -8.48
C PRO A 27 -14.35 -1.37 -7.17
N HIS A 28 -14.92 -0.90 -6.06
CA HIS A 28 -14.70 -1.53 -4.76
C HIS A 28 -15.06 -3.02 -4.78
N ASP A 29 -14.14 -3.84 -4.27
CA ASP A 29 -14.33 -5.29 -4.15
C ASP A 29 -14.37 -5.69 -2.67
N PRO A 30 -15.50 -6.26 -2.18
CA PRO A 30 -15.61 -6.74 -0.81
C PRO A 30 -14.55 -7.78 -0.41
N LEU A 31 -13.96 -8.49 -1.37
CA LEU A 31 -12.89 -9.44 -1.13
C LEU A 31 -11.60 -8.76 -0.64
N TRP A 32 -11.41 -7.48 -0.87
CA TRP A 32 -10.24 -6.77 -0.34
C TRP A 32 -10.18 -6.81 1.19
N ALA A 33 -11.31 -6.64 1.87
CA ALA A 33 -11.37 -6.74 3.32
C ALA A 33 -11.07 -8.17 3.83
N VAL A 34 -11.50 -9.19 3.08
CA VAL A 34 -11.20 -10.61 3.39
C VAL A 34 -9.69 -10.87 3.25
N ARG A 35 -9.12 -10.51 2.11
CA ARG A 35 -7.69 -10.67 1.83
C ARG A 35 -6.82 -9.90 2.82
N ALA A 36 -7.23 -8.70 3.22
CA ALA A 36 -6.55 -7.92 4.25
C ALA A 36 -6.54 -8.64 5.60
N ARG A 37 -7.67 -9.20 6.04
CA ARG A 37 -7.74 -9.96 7.30
C ARG A 37 -6.85 -11.20 7.28
N GLU A 38 -6.84 -11.94 6.16
CA GLU A 38 -5.96 -13.11 5.98
C GLU A 38 -4.48 -12.74 6.09
N GLU A 39 -4.08 -11.68 5.40
CA GLU A 39 -2.70 -11.21 5.40
C GLU A 39 -2.29 -10.64 6.78
N ILE A 40 -3.18 -9.89 7.45
CA ILE A 40 -2.97 -9.40 8.82
C ILE A 40 -2.78 -10.56 9.79
N ALA A 41 -3.56 -11.63 9.68
CA ALA A 41 -3.39 -12.82 10.51
C ALA A 41 -2.02 -13.47 10.29
N SER A 42 -1.58 -13.59 9.04
CA SER A 42 -0.26 -14.13 8.68
C SER A 42 0.88 -13.26 9.23
N LEU A 43 0.78 -11.93 9.08
CA LEU A 43 1.76 -10.98 9.60
C LEU A 43 1.78 -10.96 11.13
N SER A 44 0.62 -11.08 11.78
CA SER A 44 0.54 -11.13 13.24
C SER A 44 1.24 -12.36 13.83
N ALA A 45 1.11 -13.50 13.15
CA ALA A 45 1.82 -14.72 13.54
C ALA A 45 3.34 -14.60 13.29
N LEU A 46 3.72 -14.11 12.10
CA LEU A 46 5.12 -13.95 11.70
C LEU A 46 5.88 -12.96 12.61
N LEU A 47 5.23 -11.89 13.02
CA LEU A 47 5.81 -10.77 13.76
C LEU A 47 5.46 -10.80 15.26
N ALA A 48 5.01 -11.94 15.80
CA ALA A 48 4.48 -12.04 17.17
C ALA A 48 5.44 -11.50 18.23
N ASP A 49 6.74 -11.72 18.09
CA ASP A 49 7.77 -11.27 19.03
C ASP A 49 7.90 -9.74 19.08
N TYR A 50 7.51 -9.05 18.02
CA TYR A 50 7.53 -7.57 17.94
C TYR A 50 6.24 -6.93 18.47
N LYS A 51 5.20 -7.73 18.78
CA LYS A 51 3.89 -7.26 19.26
C LYS A 51 3.33 -6.10 18.42
N PRO A 52 3.22 -6.25 17.10
CA PRO A 52 2.84 -5.17 16.22
C PRO A 52 1.37 -4.79 16.38
N ILE A 53 1.05 -3.54 16.04
CA ILE A 53 -0.33 -3.11 15.75
C ILE A 53 -0.46 -3.10 14.23
N ILE A 54 -1.41 -3.87 13.69
CA ILE A 54 -1.56 -4.05 12.24
C ILE A 54 -2.95 -3.60 11.78
N ASN A 55 -2.99 -2.78 10.74
CA ASN A 55 -4.22 -2.20 10.20
C ASN A 55 -4.28 -2.29 8.68
N HIS A 56 -5.45 -2.60 8.14
CA HIS A 56 -5.77 -2.39 6.73
C HIS A 56 -5.97 -0.89 6.50
N ILE A 57 -5.19 -0.31 5.60
CA ILE A 57 -5.21 1.12 5.28
C ILE A 57 -5.39 1.34 3.77
N GLY A 58 -5.31 2.59 3.33
CA GLY A 58 -5.37 2.96 1.92
C GLY A 58 -6.76 2.84 1.30
N SER A 59 -6.82 3.03 -0.01
CA SER A 59 -8.09 3.12 -0.74
C SER A 59 -8.93 1.85 -0.70
N THR A 60 -8.32 0.66 -0.64
CA THR A 60 -9.06 -0.61 -0.55
C THR A 60 -9.75 -0.82 0.79
N ALA A 61 -9.37 -0.05 1.82
CA ALA A 61 -10.02 -0.04 3.14
C ALA A 61 -11.17 0.96 3.24
N ILE A 62 -11.40 1.78 2.21
CA ILE A 62 -12.47 2.79 2.16
C ILE A 62 -13.63 2.22 1.33
N PRO A 63 -14.85 2.15 1.89
CA PRO A 63 -16.00 1.58 1.17
C PRO A 63 -16.35 2.35 -0.11
N ASP A 64 -16.88 1.64 -1.08
CA ASP A 64 -17.61 2.16 -2.24
C ASP A 64 -16.84 3.11 -3.17
N ILE A 65 -15.51 3.07 -3.15
CA ILE A 65 -14.68 3.85 -4.07
C ILE A 65 -13.79 2.97 -4.95
N HIS A 66 -13.51 3.42 -6.18
CA HIS A 66 -12.52 2.80 -7.04
C HIS A 66 -11.13 2.88 -6.42
N ALA A 67 -10.38 1.79 -6.53
CA ALA A 67 -9.00 1.71 -6.07
C ALA A 67 -8.16 0.81 -6.98
N LYS A 68 -6.85 0.91 -6.87
CA LYS A 68 -5.97 -0.14 -7.35
C LYS A 68 -6.24 -1.41 -6.52
N PRO A 69 -6.30 -2.60 -7.14
CA PRO A 69 -6.52 -3.85 -6.40
C PRO A 69 -5.25 -4.29 -5.66
N ILE A 70 -4.65 -3.36 -4.91
CA ILE A 70 -3.47 -3.55 -4.08
C ILE A 70 -3.87 -3.21 -2.65
N ILE A 71 -3.64 -4.13 -1.75
CA ILE A 71 -4.03 -3.98 -0.34
C ILE A 71 -2.87 -3.38 0.43
N ASP A 72 -3.09 -2.19 0.98
CA ASP A 72 -2.13 -1.52 1.85
C ASP A 72 -2.35 -1.92 3.31
N ILE A 73 -1.30 -2.36 3.97
CA ILE A 73 -1.30 -2.75 5.39
C ILE A 73 -0.24 -1.93 6.13
N LEU A 74 -0.64 -1.30 7.21
CA LEU A 74 0.25 -0.61 8.15
C LEU A 74 0.61 -1.54 9.29
N VAL A 75 1.90 -1.66 9.56
CA VAL A 75 2.46 -2.41 10.70
C VAL A 75 3.22 -1.43 11.58
N GLU A 76 2.68 -1.14 12.74
CA GLU A 76 3.35 -0.30 13.74
C GLU A 76 4.14 -1.19 14.70
N VAL A 77 5.41 -0.87 14.86
CA VAL A 77 6.31 -1.57 15.80
C VAL A 77 6.94 -0.58 16.78
N SER A 78 7.50 -1.10 17.87
CA SER A 78 8.19 -0.29 18.89
C SER A 78 9.16 0.70 18.24
N PRO A 79 9.24 1.95 18.75
CA PRO A 79 10.21 2.94 18.27
C PRO A 79 11.67 2.45 18.30
N ASN A 80 11.98 1.49 19.20
CA ASN A 80 13.31 0.94 19.38
C ASN A 80 13.55 -0.37 18.63
N ALA A 81 12.58 -0.87 17.85
CA ALA A 81 12.75 -2.09 17.08
C ALA A 81 13.87 -1.94 16.04
N ASP A 82 14.73 -2.95 15.94
CA ASP A 82 15.74 -3.00 14.89
C ASP A 82 15.09 -3.43 13.56
N TRP A 83 15.35 -2.65 12.51
CA TRP A 83 14.82 -2.97 11.17
C TRP A 83 15.50 -4.15 10.51
N LEU A 84 16.76 -4.45 10.83
CA LEU A 84 17.51 -5.49 10.13
C LEU A 84 16.92 -6.89 10.34
N PRO A 85 16.62 -7.35 11.58
CA PRO A 85 15.98 -8.64 11.78
C PRO A 85 14.57 -8.69 11.18
N ILE A 86 13.80 -7.61 11.25
CA ILE A 86 12.45 -7.52 10.64
C ILE A 86 12.58 -7.66 9.12
N LYS A 87 13.52 -6.95 8.50
CA LYS A 87 13.74 -7.03 7.06
C LYS A 87 14.09 -8.45 6.64
N THR A 88 15.04 -9.09 7.30
CA THR A 88 15.42 -10.47 7.02
C THR A 88 14.22 -11.43 7.15
N LEU A 89 13.47 -11.32 8.25
CA LEU A 89 12.29 -12.14 8.48
C LEU A 89 11.23 -11.98 7.37
N MET A 90 10.98 -10.75 6.94
CA MET A 90 10.02 -10.46 5.87
C MET A 90 10.49 -11.01 4.52
N GLU A 91 11.76 -10.79 4.17
CA GLU A 91 12.34 -11.29 2.91
C GLU A 91 12.35 -12.84 2.86
N ASP A 92 12.67 -13.50 3.96
CA ASP A 92 12.64 -14.96 4.08
C ASP A 92 11.22 -15.55 3.94
N ASN A 93 10.20 -14.72 4.11
CA ASN A 93 8.79 -15.11 3.98
C ASN A 93 8.11 -14.54 2.71
N GLY A 94 8.90 -14.17 1.70
CA GLY A 94 8.40 -13.84 0.36
C GLY A 94 7.96 -12.40 0.16
N TYR A 95 8.32 -11.48 1.07
CA TYR A 95 8.09 -10.05 0.89
C TYR A 95 9.33 -9.38 0.30
N LEU A 96 9.14 -8.55 -0.71
CA LEU A 96 10.22 -7.81 -1.36
C LEU A 96 10.40 -6.44 -0.69
N CYS A 97 11.58 -6.18 -0.11
CA CYS A 97 11.88 -4.86 0.46
C CYS A 97 11.98 -3.81 -0.64
N MET A 98 11.15 -2.77 -0.58
CA MET A 98 11.10 -1.69 -1.56
C MET A 98 11.85 -0.45 -1.10
N SER A 99 11.80 -0.14 0.19
CA SER A 99 12.55 0.95 0.78
C SER A 99 12.85 0.66 2.25
N ALA A 100 14.01 1.10 2.71
CA ALA A 100 14.39 1.04 4.11
C ALA A 100 14.98 2.40 4.51
N ARG A 101 14.23 3.13 5.35
CA ARG A 101 14.64 4.42 5.91
C ARG A 101 14.67 4.30 7.43
N GLN A 102 15.27 5.28 8.11
CA GLN A 102 15.39 5.26 9.56
C GLN A 102 14.05 5.10 10.30
N SER A 103 12.99 5.74 9.80
CA SER A 103 11.67 5.75 10.46
C SER A 103 10.67 4.77 9.85
N ARG A 104 10.84 4.37 8.57
CA ARG A 104 9.86 3.59 7.81
C ARG A 104 10.54 2.59 6.90
N VAL A 105 9.96 1.39 6.82
CA VAL A 105 10.39 0.34 5.88
C VAL A 105 9.16 -0.15 5.13
N SER A 106 9.27 -0.43 3.84
CA SER A 106 8.16 -0.93 3.04
C SER A 106 8.52 -2.18 2.26
N PHE A 107 7.52 -3.05 2.11
CA PHE A 107 7.63 -4.30 1.37
C PHE A 107 6.45 -4.45 0.41
N ASN A 108 6.69 -5.14 -0.70
CA ASN A 108 5.66 -5.57 -1.62
C ASN A 108 5.56 -7.10 -1.64
N LYS A 109 4.36 -7.60 -1.94
CA LYS A 109 4.09 -9.02 -2.21
C LYS A 109 3.14 -9.13 -3.40
N GLY A 110 3.37 -10.10 -4.29
CA GLY A 110 2.54 -10.30 -5.47
C GLY A 110 3.00 -9.56 -6.73
N TYR A 111 4.24 -9.09 -6.75
CA TYR A 111 4.89 -8.59 -7.95
C TYR A 111 5.73 -9.69 -8.56
N THR A 112 5.43 -10.08 -9.81
CA THR A 112 6.12 -11.18 -10.49
C THR A 112 6.68 -10.74 -11.85
N PRO A 113 7.65 -11.47 -12.43
CA PRO A 113 8.14 -11.19 -13.77
C PRO A 113 7.06 -11.25 -14.87
N GLU A 114 5.90 -11.84 -14.56
CA GLU A 114 4.73 -11.93 -15.43
C GLU A 114 3.71 -10.81 -15.21
N GLY A 115 3.92 -9.92 -14.25
CA GLY A 115 3.00 -8.87 -13.81
C GLY A 115 2.46 -9.11 -12.42
N TYR A 116 1.30 -8.52 -12.12
CA TYR A 116 0.64 -8.70 -10.82
C TYR A 116 0.16 -10.14 -10.62
N ALA A 117 0.40 -10.69 -9.43
CA ALA A 117 -0.26 -11.90 -8.95
C ALA A 117 -1.75 -11.63 -8.64
N ASP A 118 -2.51 -12.70 -8.33
CA ASP A 118 -3.93 -12.55 -7.93
C ASP A 118 -4.12 -11.72 -6.66
N LYS A 119 -3.20 -11.84 -5.70
CA LYS A 119 -3.21 -11.08 -4.45
C LYS A 119 -1.96 -10.22 -4.40
N VAL A 120 -2.13 -8.91 -4.24
CA VAL A 120 -1.04 -7.93 -4.19
C VAL A 120 -1.15 -7.09 -2.93
N PHE A 121 -0.04 -6.97 -2.21
CA PHE A 121 0.04 -6.24 -0.95
C PHE A 121 1.20 -5.26 -0.94
N HIS A 122 0.97 -4.10 -0.32
CA HIS A 122 2.00 -3.18 0.15
C HIS A 122 1.97 -3.17 1.68
N ILE A 123 3.08 -3.51 2.29
CA ILE A 123 3.24 -3.54 3.74
C ILE A 123 4.12 -2.38 4.17
N HIS A 124 3.56 -1.49 4.97
CA HIS A 124 4.21 -0.28 5.46
C HIS A 124 4.56 -0.44 6.93
N PHE A 125 5.84 -0.53 7.25
CA PHE A 125 6.31 -0.55 8.65
C PHE A 125 6.63 0.86 9.10
N HIS A 126 5.97 1.28 10.18
CA HIS A 126 6.19 2.57 10.84
C HIS A 126 6.53 2.36 12.31
N ARG A 127 7.09 3.39 12.92
CA ARG A 127 7.22 3.46 14.37
C ARG A 127 5.84 3.69 14.99
N ALA A 128 5.60 3.12 16.18
CA ALA A 128 4.33 3.28 16.89
C ALA A 128 3.95 4.77 17.04
N GLY A 129 2.73 5.10 16.68
CA GLY A 129 2.21 6.47 16.66
C GLY A 129 2.39 7.24 15.34
N ASP A 130 3.16 6.73 14.38
CA ASP A 130 3.25 7.26 13.02
C ASP A 130 2.19 6.58 12.13
N ASN A 131 0.94 7.04 12.24
CA ASN A 131 -0.23 6.34 11.71
C ASN A 131 -1.33 7.26 11.13
N ASP A 132 -0.94 8.38 10.56
CA ASP A 132 -1.85 9.33 9.90
C ASP A 132 -2.71 8.65 8.79
N GLU A 133 -2.24 7.54 8.24
CA GLU A 133 -2.96 6.73 7.26
C GLU A 133 -4.26 6.14 7.83
N ILE A 134 -4.31 5.85 9.12
CA ILE A 134 -5.53 5.42 9.81
C ILE A 134 -6.53 6.57 9.91
N LEU A 135 -6.07 7.78 10.24
CA LEU A 135 -6.92 8.97 10.26
C LEU A 135 -7.54 9.25 8.89
N PHE A 136 -6.73 9.16 7.85
CA PHE A 136 -7.19 9.34 6.47
C PHE A 136 -8.28 8.33 6.09
N ARG A 137 -8.04 7.05 6.35
CA ARG A 137 -9.01 5.97 6.11
C ARG A 137 -10.32 6.21 6.84
N ASP A 138 -10.24 6.43 8.16
CA ASP A 138 -11.42 6.53 9.01
C ASP A 138 -12.25 7.77 8.69
N TYR A 139 -11.57 8.89 8.40
CA TYR A 139 -12.24 10.12 8.02
C TYR A 139 -13.00 9.98 6.70
N LEU A 140 -12.41 9.37 5.67
CA LEU A 140 -13.08 9.13 4.39
C LEU A 140 -14.19 8.09 4.52
N ALA A 141 -14.01 7.04 5.32
CA ALA A 141 -15.06 6.05 5.58
C ALA A 141 -16.29 6.68 6.27
N ALA A 142 -16.08 7.66 7.15
CA ALA A 142 -17.14 8.42 7.81
C ALA A 142 -17.75 9.54 6.95
N ASN A 143 -17.09 9.94 5.85
CA ASN A 143 -17.52 11.04 4.97
C ASN A 143 -17.61 10.56 3.50
N PRO A 144 -18.66 9.82 3.13
CA PRO A 144 -18.78 9.21 1.80
C PRO A 144 -18.71 10.19 0.63
N LEU A 145 -19.20 11.42 0.79
CA LEU A 145 -19.13 12.45 -0.25
C LEU A 145 -17.68 12.85 -0.53
N LEU A 146 -16.87 13.04 0.52
CA LEU A 146 -15.45 13.36 0.39
C LEU A 146 -14.66 12.16 -0.16
N ALA A 147 -15.05 10.93 0.21
CA ALA A 147 -14.49 9.72 -0.40
C ALA A 147 -14.74 9.66 -1.91
N LYS A 148 -15.92 10.10 -2.37
CA LYS A 148 -16.24 10.22 -3.81
C LYS A 148 -15.44 11.33 -4.51
N GLU A 149 -15.12 12.41 -3.83
CA GLU A 149 -14.19 13.43 -4.37
C GLU A 149 -12.78 12.84 -4.56
N TYR A 150 -12.30 12.06 -3.59
CA TYR A 150 -11.04 11.34 -3.71
C TYR A 150 -11.05 10.35 -4.86
N GLU A 151 -12.14 9.60 -5.04
CA GLU A 151 -12.33 8.71 -6.19
C GLU A 151 -12.24 9.47 -7.51
N LYS A 152 -12.97 10.59 -7.66
CA LYS A 152 -12.93 11.44 -8.86
C LYS A 152 -11.52 11.94 -9.16
N LEU A 153 -10.79 12.39 -8.13
CA LEU A 153 -9.40 12.81 -8.28
C LEU A 153 -8.55 11.67 -8.84
N LYS A 154 -8.61 10.48 -8.26
CA LYS A 154 -7.84 9.32 -8.73
C LYS A 154 -8.16 8.95 -10.17
N LEU A 155 -9.44 8.94 -10.54
CA LEU A 155 -9.87 8.65 -11.91
C LEU A 155 -9.41 9.73 -12.90
N SER A 156 -9.44 11.00 -12.51
CA SER A 156 -8.97 12.10 -13.36
C SER A 156 -7.46 12.08 -13.63
N LEU A 157 -6.68 11.54 -12.69
CA LEU A 157 -5.23 11.44 -12.82
C LEU A 157 -4.78 10.26 -13.71
N LEU A 158 -5.64 9.24 -13.86
CA LEU A 158 -5.27 8.01 -14.54
C LEU A 158 -4.75 8.20 -15.98
N PRO A 159 -5.37 9.03 -16.85
CA PRO A 159 -4.89 9.20 -18.22
C PRO A 159 -3.45 9.75 -18.29
N ALA A 160 -3.08 10.66 -17.39
CA ALA A 160 -1.76 11.29 -17.38
C ALA A 160 -0.68 10.43 -16.71
N TYR A 161 -1.07 9.58 -15.75
CA TYR A 161 -0.12 8.88 -14.87
C TYR A 161 -0.22 7.35 -14.91
N LYS A 162 -0.93 6.77 -15.88
CA LYS A 162 -1.16 5.31 -15.96
C LYS A 162 0.12 4.48 -15.81
N ASN A 163 1.21 4.94 -16.42
CA ASN A 163 2.52 4.31 -16.39
C ASN A 163 3.56 5.16 -15.61
N ASN A 164 3.10 6.01 -14.69
CA ASN A 164 3.95 6.84 -13.84
C ASN A 164 3.42 6.83 -12.41
N ARG A 165 3.79 5.79 -11.65
CA ARG A 165 3.33 5.59 -10.27
C ARG A 165 3.72 6.73 -9.34
N ASP A 166 4.94 7.24 -9.47
CA ASP A 166 5.46 8.29 -8.59
C ASP A 166 4.70 9.60 -8.82
N GLY A 167 4.52 9.99 -10.08
CA GLY A 167 3.72 11.15 -10.45
C GLY A 167 2.25 11.05 -10.01
N TYR A 168 1.66 9.86 -10.13
CA TYR A 168 0.30 9.60 -9.64
C TYR A 168 0.20 9.77 -8.12
N THR A 169 1.17 9.28 -7.38
CA THR A 169 1.21 9.38 -5.92
C THR A 169 1.41 10.83 -5.49
N GLU A 170 2.34 11.55 -6.10
CA GLU A 170 2.60 12.96 -5.81
C GLU A 170 1.38 13.84 -6.08
N ALA A 171 0.68 13.61 -7.19
CA ALA A 171 -0.51 14.38 -7.57
C ALA A 171 -1.69 14.25 -6.57
N LYS A 172 -1.70 13.25 -5.71
CA LYS A 172 -2.70 13.07 -4.64
C LYS A 172 -2.30 13.66 -3.30
N THR A 173 -1.05 14.03 -3.13
CA THR A 173 -0.47 14.39 -1.82
C THR A 173 -1.20 15.53 -1.15
N GLU A 174 -1.58 16.56 -1.89
CA GLU A 174 -2.29 17.73 -1.35
C GLU A 174 -3.67 17.34 -0.79
N PHE A 175 -4.43 16.53 -1.53
CA PHE A 175 -5.72 16.03 -1.07
C PHE A 175 -5.59 15.21 0.21
N VAL A 176 -4.61 14.29 0.25
CA VAL A 176 -4.34 13.44 1.42
C VAL A 176 -4.01 14.29 2.65
N ARG A 177 -3.13 15.28 2.50
CA ARG A 177 -2.77 16.21 3.59
C ARG A 177 -3.97 16.99 4.10
N HIS A 178 -4.82 17.47 3.19
CA HIS A 178 -6.04 18.18 3.54
C HIS A 178 -6.98 17.32 4.39
N VAL A 179 -7.25 16.10 3.97
CA VAL A 179 -8.12 15.15 4.70
C VAL A 179 -7.55 14.83 6.08
N ILE A 180 -6.24 14.57 6.19
CA ILE A 180 -5.59 14.33 7.48
C ILE A 180 -5.72 15.53 8.40
N ALA A 181 -5.58 16.76 7.88
CA ALA A 181 -5.76 17.98 8.66
C ALA A 181 -7.19 18.12 9.20
N LEU A 182 -8.20 17.82 8.37
CA LEU A 182 -9.62 17.80 8.80
C LEU A 182 -9.85 16.74 9.90
N ALA A 183 -9.32 15.53 9.72
CA ALA A 183 -9.43 14.47 10.71
C ALA A 183 -8.84 14.88 12.07
N LYS A 184 -7.66 15.51 12.07
CA LYS A 184 -7.02 16.02 13.30
C LYS A 184 -7.77 17.15 13.98
N GLN A 185 -8.48 18.00 13.21
CA GLN A 185 -9.32 19.04 13.79
C GLN A 185 -10.55 18.48 14.50
N GLN A 186 -11.11 17.39 14.00
CA GLN A 186 -12.31 16.76 14.58
C GLN A 186 -12.02 16.04 15.90
N GLN A 187 -10.76 15.69 16.18
CA GLN A 187 -10.33 15.03 17.42
C GLN A 187 -10.03 16.00 18.57
N ARG A 188 -10.08 17.30 18.32
CA ARG A 188 -9.87 18.36 19.34
C ARG A 188 -11.17 18.83 19.93
#